data_9a3adbbb2c5b96e2b04f82c589d5f24b
#
_entry.id   9a3adbbb2c5b96e2b04f82c589d5f24b
#
_cell.length_a   1.000
_cell.length_b   1.000
_cell.length_c   1.000
_cell.angle_alpha   90.00
_cell.angle_beta   90.00
_cell.angle_gamma   90.00
#
_symmetry.space_group_name_H-M   'P 1'
#
loop_
_entity.id
_entity.type
_entity.pdbx_description
1 polymer ?
#
loop_
_entity_poly.entity_id
_entity_poly.type
_entity_poly.pdbx_seq_one_letter_code
_entity_poly.pdbx_strand_id
1 'polypeptide(L)'
;QMMRKVKIIDSGDTLFLENQLIHKNDFIEENDAIYGMKVIENAGDSEELKAGQIISARQLRDENSKLRRNDQNLVEARDARPATAEQVLQGITRASLQTKSFISAASFQETTKVLNEAAVNGKVDTLEGLKENVIVGKKIPAGTGMRTYDNLIVGPKDEIEQSF
;
A
#
# COMPACT_ATOMS: atom_id res chain seq x y z
N GLN A 1 -1.79 -7.17 -23.32
CA GLN A 1 -0.77 -7.51 -22.33
C GLN A 1 -0.67 -6.38 -21.31
N MET A 2 -0.71 -6.70 -20.04
CA MET A 2 -0.73 -5.70 -18.97
C MET A 2 0.41 -5.97 -17.98
N MET A 3 1.25 -4.95 -17.74
CA MET A 3 2.38 -4.99 -16.81
C MET A 3 1.98 -4.32 -15.48
N ARG A 4 0.94 -4.83 -14.83
CA ARG A 4 0.46 -4.27 -13.55
C ARG A 4 1.07 -4.92 -12.33
N LYS A 5 1.67 -6.09 -12.49
CA LYS A 5 2.30 -6.84 -11.41
C LYS A 5 3.80 -6.96 -11.62
N VAL A 6 4.49 -6.98 -10.52
CA VAL A 6 5.93 -7.21 -10.44
C VAL A 6 6.19 -8.44 -9.57
N LYS A 7 7.25 -9.17 -9.91
CA LYS A 7 7.76 -10.29 -9.13
C LYS A 7 8.98 -9.81 -8.37
N ILE A 8 8.97 -9.97 -7.07
CA ILE A 8 10.11 -9.61 -6.22
C ILE A 8 11.26 -10.57 -6.48
N ILE A 9 12.44 -10.03 -6.78
CA ILE A 9 13.69 -10.79 -6.93
C ILE A 9 14.45 -10.77 -5.61
N ASP A 10 14.65 -9.59 -5.06
CA ASP A 10 15.32 -9.37 -3.77
C ASP A 10 14.40 -8.48 -2.92
N SER A 11 14.05 -8.94 -1.74
CA SER A 11 13.19 -8.21 -0.82
C SER A 11 13.90 -7.02 -0.15
N GLY A 12 15.21 -6.98 -0.17
CA GLY A 12 15.97 -5.97 0.58
C GLY A 12 15.54 -5.92 2.05
N ASP A 13 15.30 -4.71 2.55
CA ASP A 13 14.80 -4.48 3.91
C ASP A 13 13.29 -4.20 3.96
N THR A 14 12.54 -4.52 2.88
CA THR A 14 11.08 -4.38 2.81
C THR A 14 10.37 -5.57 3.44
N LEU A 15 9.04 -5.44 3.65
CA LEU A 15 8.20 -6.52 4.16
C LEU A 15 7.84 -7.58 3.09
N PHE A 16 8.35 -7.45 1.88
CA PHE A 16 8.05 -8.40 0.80
C PHE A 16 8.78 -9.72 0.96
N LEU A 17 8.19 -10.76 0.40
CA LEU A 17 8.81 -12.07 0.28
C LEU A 17 9.42 -12.25 -1.11
N GLU A 18 10.54 -12.96 -1.19
CA GLU A 18 11.14 -13.33 -2.46
C GLU A 18 10.17 -14.15 -3.32
N ASN A 19 10.19 -13.90 -4.62
CA ASN A 19 9.29 -14.50 -5.60
C ASN A 19 7.80 -14.14 -5.45
N GLN A 20 7.43 -13.22 -4.55
CA GLN A 20 6.07 -12.74 -4.40
C GLN A 20 5.64 -11.93 -5.62
N LEU A 21 4.39 -12.11 -6.05
CA LEU A 21 3.75 -11.31 -7.10
C LEU A 21 2.88 -10.23 -6.45
N ILE A 22 3.27 -8.97 -6.60
CA ILE A 22 2.56 -7.83 -6.03
C ILE A 22 2.14 -6.83 -7.10
N HIS A 23 1.26 -5.92 -6.75
CA HIS A 23 0.89 -4.82 -7.64
C HIS A 23 2.03 -3.79 -7.72
N LYS A 24 2.24 -3.21 -8.90
CA LYS A 24 3.32 -2.24 -9.13
C LYS A 24 3.24 -1.01 -8.21
N ASN A 25 2.02 -0.56 -7.90
CA ASN A 25 1.84 0.59 -7.02
C ASN A 25 2.26 0.27 -5.59
N ASP A 26 1.84 -0.90 -5.07
CA ASP A 26 2.19 -1.35 -3.71
C ASP A 26 3.72 -1.50 -3.57
N PHE A 27 4.40 -1.96 -4.65
CA PHE A 27 5.86 -2.03 -4.70
C PHE A 27 6.53 -0.64 -4.63
N ILE A 28 5.98 0.34 -5.34
CA ILE A 28 6.52 1.70 -5.32
C ILE A 28 6.29 2.34 -3.96
N GLU A 29 5.07 2.24 -3.41
CA GLU A 29 4.72 2.81 -2.10
C GLU A 29 5.62 2.28 -0.97
N GLU A 30 5.88 0.97 -0.95
CA GLU A 30 6.73 0.36 0.07
C GLU A 30 8.21 0.77 -0.08
N ASN A 31 8.71 0.81 -1.31
CA ASN A 31 10.08 1.29 -1.56
C ASN A 31 10.23 2.78 -1.22
N ASP A 32 9.23 3.61 -1.50
CA ASP A 32 9.23 5.03 -1.14
C ASP A 32 9.17 5.20 0.39
N ALA A 33 8.43 4.36 1.11
CA ALA A 33 8.36 4.38 2.57
C ALA A 33 9.72 4.05 3.22
N ILE A 34 10.50 3.16 2.61
CA ILE A 34 11.84 2.77 3.10
C ILE A 34 12.92 3.77 2.66
N TYR A 35 12.66 4.55 1.60
CA TYR A 35 13.63 5.49 1.08
C TYR A 35 14.08 6.50 2.14
N GLY A 36 15.40 6.58 2.37
CA GLY A 36 15.98 7.46 3.41
C GLY A 36 15.89 6.95 4.84
N MET A 37 15.34 5.74 5.04
CA MET A 37 15.38 5.06 6.34
C MET A 37 16.74 4.40 6.58
N LYS A 38 17.01 4.12 7.85
CA LYS A 38 18.25 3.45 8.31
C LYS A 38 17.90 2.15 9.01
N VAL A 39 18.69 1.12 8.76
CA VAL A 39 18.62 -0.18 9.45
C VAL A 39 19.76 -0.23 10.47
N ILE A 40 19.44 -0.56 11.70
CA ILE A 40 20.40 -0.66 12.78
C ILE A 40 21.20 -1.97 12.62
N GLU A 41 22.51 -1.86 12.49
CA GLU A 41 23.42 -3.00 12.48
C GLU A 41 23.86 -3.34 13.91
N ASN A 42 24.24 -2.30 14.67
CA ASN A 42 24.64 -2.45 16.06
C ASN A 42 23.91 -1.39 16.91
N ALA A 43 23.16 -1.85 17.91
CA ALA A 43 22.40 -0.97 18.79
C ALA A 43 23.27 -0.21 19.81
N GLY A 44 24.58 -0.53 19.92
CA GLY A 44 25.45 0.06 20.93
C GLY A 44 24.89 -0.10 22.34
N ASP A 45 24.88 0.98 23.11
CA ASP A 45 24.33 1.03 24.47
C ASP A 45 22.90 1.61 24.53
N SER A 46 22.18 1.65 23.40
CA SER A 46 20.80 2.14 23.36
C SER A 46 19.83 1.14 23.97
N GLU A 47 18.99 1.60 24.90
CA GLU A 47 17.93 0.81 25.51
C GLU A 47 16.65 0.78 24.64
N GLU A 48 16.46 1.79 23.79
CA GLU A 48 15.26 1.96 22.97
C GLU A 48 15.32 1.23 21.61
N LEU A 49 16.54 1.05 21.07
CA LEU A 49 16.74 0.55 19.71
C LEU A 49 17.32 -0.87 19.71
N LYS A 50 16.92 -1.66 18.71
CA LYS A 50 17.37 -3.05 18.54
C LYS A 50 18.03 -3.25 17.19
N ALA A 51 19.00 -4.16 17.11
CA ALA A 51 19.59 -4.56 15.84
C ALA A 51 18.53 -5.10 14.86
N GLY A 52 18.61 -4.73 13.61
CA GLY A 52 17.63 -5.06 12.55
C GLY A 52 16.39 -4.15 12.51
N GLN A 53 16.25 -3.19 13.40
CA GLN A 53 15.15 -2.24 13.37
C GLN A 53 15.35 -1.17 12.31
N ILE A 54 14.26 -0.81 11.61
CA ILE A 54 14.25 0.27 10.62
C ILE A 54 13.78 1.56 11.31
N ILE A 55 14.59 2.61 11.21
CA ILE A 55 14.32 3.91 11.83
C ILE A 55 14.58 5.06 10.86
N SER A 56 14.01 6.22 11.14
CA SER A 56 14.33 7.42 10.38
C SER A 56 15.73 7.95 10.73
N ALA A 57 16.38 8.62 9.77
CA ALA A 57 17.67 9.26 9.99
C ALA A 57 17.64 10.32 11.13
N ARG A 58 16.44 10.90 11.37
CA ARG A 58 16.23 11.84 12.48
C ARG A 58 16.29 11.13 13.83
N GLN A 59 15.54 10.03 13.99
CA GLN A 59 15.55 9.22 15.22
C GLN A 59 16.94 8.71 15.57
N LEU A 60 17.69 8.22 14.56
CA LEU A 60 19.08 7.79 14.76
C LEU A 60 19.97 8.93 15.28
N ARG A 61 19.82 10.13 14.71
CA ARG A 61 20.58 11.31 15.12
C ARG A 61 20.26 11.75 16.54
N ASP A 62 18.98 11.77 16.88
CA ASP A 62 18.50 12.17 18.21
C ASP A 62 18.99 11.18 19.26
N GLU A 63 18.93 9.89 18.99
CA GLU A 63 19.43 8.85 19.90
C GLU A 63 20.95 8.88 20.04
N ASN A 64 21.70 8.98 18.96
CA ASN A 64 23.15 9.14 19.02
C ASN A 64 23.58 10.43 19.72
N SER A 65 22.75 11.48 19.71
CA SER A 65 23.03 12.71 20.47
C SER A 65 22.84 12.48 21.98
N LYS A 66 21.87 11.66 22.40
CA LYS A 66 21.66 11.28 23.81
C LYS A 66 22.84 10.42 24.30
N LEU A 67 23.19 9.36 23.54
CA LEU A 67 24.30 8.46 23.87
C LEU A 67 25.63 9.20 23.99
N ARG A 68 25.92 10.12 23.07
CA ARG A 68 27.13 10.95 23.11
C ARG A 68 27.23 11.84 24.34
N ARG A 69 26.11 12.36 24.85
CA ARG A 69 26.08 13.14 26.11
C ARG A 69 26.38 12.30 27.34
N ASN A 70 26.11 11.01 27.26
CA ASN A 70 26.30 10.06 28.34
C ASN A 70 27.64 9.27 28.23
N ASP A 71 28.50 9.64 27.26
CA ASP A 71 29.75 8.91 26.93
C ASP A 71 29.55 7.40 26.69
N GLN A 72 28.41 7.05 26.05
CA GLN A 72 28.04 5.68 25.71
C GLN A 72 28.36 5.36 24.23
N ASN A 73 28.41 4.05 23.90
CA ASN A 73 28.67 3.58 22.55
C ASN A 73 27.49 3.97 21.63
N LEU A 74 27.85 4.54 20.46
CA LEU A 74 26.87 5.01 19.48
C LEU A 74 26.20 3.85 18.72
N VAL A 75 25.00 4.10 18.24
CA VAL A 75 24.28 3.18 17.34
C VAL A 75 24.87 3.28 15.94
N GLU A 76 25.26 2.14 15.38
CA GLU A 76 25.70 2.00 14.00
C GLU A 76 24.53 1.53 13.13
N ALA A 77 24.31 2.24 12.02
CA ALA A 77 23.22 1.95 11.11
C ALA A 77 23.67 2.15 9.64
N ARG A 78 23.17 1.29 8.78
CA ARG A 78 23.32 1.39 7.33
C ARG A 78 22.06 1.97 6.67
N ASP A 79 22.16 2.38 5.43
CA ASP A 79 21.00 2.74 4.63
C ASP A 79 20.11 1.51 4.37
N ALA A 80 18.81 1.69 4.50
CA ALA A 80 17.85 0.65 4.15
C ALA A 80 17.91 0.38 2.64
N ARG A 81 17.92 -0.90 2.27
CA ARG A 81 17.97 -1.36 0.88
C ARG A 81 16.56 -1.57 0.35
N PRO A 82 16.15 -0.86 -0.72
CA PRO A 82 14.86 -1.08 -1.34
C PRO A 82 14.79 -2.46 -1.99
N ALA A 83 13.57 -3.00 -2.12
CA ALA A 83 13.33 -4.23 -2.86
C ALA A 83 13.60 -4.03 -4.36
N THR A 84 14.06 -5.09 -5.01
CA THR A 84 14.19 -5.15 -6.46
C THR A 84 13.18 -6.13 -7.06
N ALA A 85 12.61 -5.77 -8.20
CA ALA A 85 11.58 -6.59 -8.83
C ALA A 85 11.67 -6.57 -10.35
N GLU A 86 11.16 -7.64 -10.96
CA GLU A 86 11.02 -7.77 -12.40
C GLU A 86 9.54 -7.59 -12.80
N GLN A 87 9.30 -6.90 -13.90
CA GLN A 87 7.95 -6.73 -14.42
C GLN A 87 7.43 -8.02 -15.04
N VAL A 88 6.24 -8.45 -14.63
CA VAL A 88 5.60 -9.66 -15.16
C VAL A 88 4.59 -9.27 -16.25
N LEU A 89 4.80 -9.83 -17.43
CA LEU A 89 3.88 -9.70 -18.55
C LEU A 89 2.71 -10.65 -18.36
N GLN A 90 1.51 -10.12 -18.23
CA GLN A 90 0.28 -10.90 -18.10
C GLN A 90 -0.58 -10.82 -19.35
N GLY A 91 -1.16 -11.95 -19.78
CA GLY A 91 -2.22 -11.96 -20.78
C GLY A 91 -3.50 -11.33 -20.23
N ILE A 92 -4.43 -10.96 -21.13
CA ILE A 92 -5.69 -10.28 -20.81
C ILE A 92 -6.51 -11.06 -19.78
N THR A 93 -6.68 -12.38 -19.99
CA THR A 93 -7.46 -13.24 -19.09
C THR A 93 -6.90 -13.25 -17.68
N ARG A 94 -5.61 -13.49 -17.53
CA ARG A 94 -4.94 -13.53 -16.22
C ARG A 94 -4.97 -12.19 -15.53
N ALA A 95 -4.74 -11.10 -16.26
CA ALA A 95 -4.80 -9.75 -15.73
C ALA A 95 -6.20 -9.37 -15.24
N SER A 96 -7.26 -9.82 -15.95
CA SER A 96 -8.65 -9.55 -15.58
C SER A 96 -9.13 -10.35 -14.39
N LEU A 97 -8.65 -11.58 -14.19
CA LEU A 97 -9.01 -12.43 -13.05
C LEU A 97 -8.23 -12.08 -11.77
N GLN A 98 -7.04 -11.49 -11.90
CA GLN A 98 -6.18 -11.12 -10.78
C GLN A 98 -6.28 -9.64 -10.39
N THR A 99 -7.44 -9.01 -10.59
CA THR A 99 -7.71 -7.64 -10.14
C THR A 99 -7.98 -7.59 -8.63
N LYS A 100 -7.83 -6.41 -8.01
CA LYS A 100 -8.18 -6.21 -6.59
C LYS A 100 -9.67 -6.50 -6.33
N SER A 101 -10.54 -6.07 -7.24
CA SER A 101 -11.99 -6.29 -7.15
C SER A 101 -12.37 -7.69 -7.62
N PHE A 102 -12.88 -8.52 -6.71
CA PHE A 102 -13.40 -9.84 -7.07
C PHE A 102 -14.72 -9.75 -7.85
N ILE A 103 -15.53 -8.71 -7.65
CA ILE A 103 -16.77 -8.47 -8.40
C ILE A 103 -16.42 -8.21 -9.88
N SER A 104 -15.43 -7.38 -10.13
CA SER A 104 -14.94 -7.11 -11.49
C SER A 104 -14.38 -8.37 -12.15
N ALA A 105 -13.62 -9.18 -11.42
CA ALA A 105 -13.08 -10.45 -11.91
C ALA A 105 -14.20 -11.46 -12.23
N ALA A 106 -15.17 -11.64 -11.32
CA ALA A 106 -16.31 -12.55 -11.49
C ALA A 106 -17.18 -12.20 -12.70
N SER A 107 -17.30 -10.92 -13.03
CA SER A 107 -18.08 -10.47 -14.20
C SER A 107 -17.38 -10.74 -15.55
N PHE A 108 -16.11 -11.06 -15.53
CA PHE A 108 -15.35 -11.33 -16.76
C PHE A 108 -15.42 -12.79 -17.16
N GLN A 109 -15.04 -13.71 -16.26
CA GLN A 109 -14.98 -15.16 -16.52
C GLN A 109 -14.92 -15.93 -15.20
N GLU A 110 -15.28 -17.23 -15.21
CA GLU A 110 -15.21 -18.12 -14.04
C GLU A 110 -15.98 -17.61 -12.80
N THR A 111 -17.16 -17.02 -13.01
CA THR A 111 -17.95 -16.32 -11.98
C THR A 111 -18.11 -17.14 -10.70
N THR A 112 -18.54 -18.40 -10.80
CA THR A 112 -18.78 -19.27 -9.63
C THR A 112 -17.50 -19.55 -8.85
N LYS A 113 -16.40 -19.80 -9.54
CA LYS A 113 -15.10 -20.07 -8.91
C LYS A 113 -14.56 -18.85 -8.17
N VAL A 114 -14.60 -17.69 -8.83
CA VAL A 114 -14.13 -16.42 -8.24
C VAL A 114 -14.95 -16.05 -7.02
N LEU A 115 -16.27 -16.17 -7.08
CA LEU A 115 -17.15 -15.87 -5.95
C LEU A 115 -16.96 -16.84 -4.79
N ASN A 116 -16.82 -18.14 -5.06
CA ASN A 116 -16.53 -19.14 -4.03
C ASN A 116 -15.20 -18.88 -3.34
N GLU A 117 -14.15 -18.57 -4.11
CA GLU A 117 -12.83 -18.24 -3.57
C GLU A 117 -12.86 -16.96 -2.72
N ALA A 118 -13.61 -15.95 -3.18
CA ALA A 118 -13.78 -14.71 -2.44
C ALA A 118 -14.53 -14.94 -1.12
N ALA A 119 -15.59 -15.77 -1.13
CA ALA A 119 -16.36 -16.11 0.05
C ALA A 119 -15.53 -16.91 1.07
N VAL A 120 -14.79 -17.92 0.64
CA VAL A 120 -13.93 -18.74 1.52
C VAL A 120 -12.83 -17.90 2.17
N ASN A 121 -12.23 -16.98 1.41
CA ASN A 121 -11.16 -16.12 1.89
C ASN A 121 -11.66 -14.85 2.62
N GLY A 122 -12.96 -14.64 2.73
CA GLY A 122 -13.54 -13.45 3.36
C GLY A 122 -13.12 -12.14 2.68
N LYS A 123 -12.94 -12.14 1.35
CA LYS A 123 -12.50 -10.95 0.61
C LYS A 123 -13.55 -9.84 0.67
N VAL A 124 -13.09 -8.62 0.88
CA VAL A 124 -13.92 -7.40 0.84
C VAL A 124 -13.56 -6.61 -0.40
N ASP A 125 -14.56 -6.16 -1.16
CA ASP A 125 -14.38 -5.30 -2.33
C ASP A 125 -14.61 -3.84 -1.93
N THR A 126 -13.61 -3.00 -2.15
CA THR A 126 -13.64 -1.57 -1.78
C THR A 126 -14.43 -0.71 -2.75
N LEU A 127 -14.89 -1.27 -3.88
CA LEU A 127 -15.67 -0.59 -4.91
C LEU A 127 -15.00 0.68 -5.45
N GLU A 128 -13.70 0.61 -5.70
CA GLU A 128 -12.90 1.73 -6.20
C GLU A 128 -13.03 1.96 -7.72
N GLY A 129 -13.32 0.91 -8.48
CA GLY A 129 -13.42 0.98 -9.93
C GLY A 129 -14.84 1.29 -10.43
N LEU A 130 -14.96 1.44 -11.74
CA LEU A 130 -16.26 1.73 -12.37
C LEU A 130 -17.15 0.48 -12.46
N LYS A 131 -16.56 -0.64 -12.86
CA LYS A 131 -17.29 -1.87 -13.21
C LYS A 131 -18.02 -2.48 -12.01
N GLU A 132 -17.35 -2.60 -10.88
CA GLU A 132 -17.93 -3.10 -9.64
C GLU A 132 -19.07 -2.23 -9.11
N ASN A 133 -18.93 -0.91 -9.19
CA ASN A 133 -20.00 0.01 -8.79
C ASN A 133 -21.25 -0.12 -9.69
N VAL A 134 -21.05 -0.26 -11.00
CA VAL A 134 -22.16 -0.49 -11.95
C VAL A 134 -22.86 -1.82 -11.66
N ILE A 135 -22.13 -2.89 -11.38
CA ILE A 135 -22.70 -4.21 -11.09
C ILE A 135 -23.53 -4.19 -9.81
N VAL A 136 -23.05 -3.50 -8.76
CA VAL A 136 -23.75 -3.39 -7.47
C VAL A 136 -24.89 -2.35 -7.52
N GLY A 137 -24.97 -1.53 -8.56
CA GLY A 137 -25.98 -0.48 -8.72
C GLY A 137 -25.69 0.79 -7.93
N LYS A 138 -24.42 1.03 -7.57
CA LYS A 138 -23.96 2.29 -6.95
C LYS A 138 -23.53 3.31 -8.00
N LYS A 139 -23.47 4.58 -7.59
CA LYS A 139 -22.89 5.62 -8.42
C LYS A 139 -21.42 5.30 -8.72
N ILE A 140 -20.99 5.53 -9.95
CA ILE A 140 -19.57 5.37 -10.32
C ILE A 140 -18.72 6.45 -9.61
N PRO A 141 -17.51 6.15 -9.16
CA PRO A 141 -16.64 7.11 -8.48
C PRO A 141 -15.98 8.08 -9.46
N ALA A 142 -16.81 8.76 -10.27
CA ALA A 142 -16.39 9.74 -11.28
C ALA A 142 -17.46 10.83 -11.42
N GLY A 143 -17.05 12.06 -11.73
CA GLY A 143 -17.95 13.20 -11.84
C GLY A 143 -18.71 13.45 -10.54
N THR A 144 -20.04 13.58 -10.64
CA THR A 144 -20.92 13.83 -9.48
C THR A 144 -21.04 12.63 -8.51
N GLY A 145 -20.53 11.46 -8.88
CA GLY A 145 -20.47 10.27 -8.01
C GLY A 145 -19.19 10.15 -7.18
N MET A 146 -18.30 11.13 -7.24
CA MET A 146 -17.12 11.17 -6.38
C MET A 146 -17.52 11.44 -4.92
N ARG A 147 -16.89 10.71 -3.98
CA ARG A 147 -17.16 10.84 -2.53
C ARG A 147 -17.01 12.27 -2.00
N THR A 148 -16.19 13.09 -2.64
CA THR A 148 -16.01 14.52 -2.31
C THR A 148 -17.28 15.35 -2.49
N TYR A 149 -18.23 14.89 -3.33
CA TYR A 149 -19.49 15.59 -3.59
C TYR A 149 -20.68 15.03 -2.80
N ASP A 150 -20.50 13.92 -2.07
CA ASP A 150 -21.61 13.30 -1.32
C ASP A 150 -22.15 14.21 -0.20
N ASN A 151 -21.30 15.10 0.35
CA ASN A 151 -21.65 16.05 1.40
C ASN A 151 -21.90 17.47 0.86
N LEU A 152 -22.00 17.66 -0.46
CA LEU A 152 -22.21 18.96 -1.06
C LEU A 152 -23.69 19.31 -1.01
N ILE A 153 -24.05 20.29 -0.22
CA ILE A 153 -25.39 20.87 -0.17
C ILE A 153 -25.44 22.07 -1.13
N VAL A 154 -26.32 21.97 -2.12
CA VAL A 154 -26.53 23.05 -3.09
C VAL A 154 -27.90 23.67 -2.82
N GLY A 155 -27.91 24.94 -2.46
CA GLY A 155 -29.14 25.70 -2.24
C GLY A 155 -28.88 27.20 -2.26
N PRO A 156 -29.92 28.04 -2.20
CA PRO A 156 -29.77 29.47 -2.00
C PRO A 156 -28.98 29.75 -0.72
N LYS A 157 -28.08 30.71 -0.75
CA LYS A 157 -27.18 31.01 0.37
C LYS A 157 -27.95 31.34 1.66
N ASP A 158 -29.08 32.03 1.51
CA ASP A 158 -29.92 32.46 2.61
C ASP A 158 -30.66 31.31 3.33
N GLU A 159 -30.89 30.18 2.64
CA GLU A 159 -31.51 28.97 3.23
C GLU A 159 -30.46 28.09 3.93
N ILE A 160 -29.22 28.11 3.47
CA ILE A 160 -28.13 27.32 4.06
C ILE A 160 -27.68 27.95 5.39
N GLU A 161 -27.63 29.26 5.52
CA GLU A 161 -27.26 29.95 6.75
C GLU A 161 -28.30 29.79 7.89
N GLN A 162 -29.55 29.45 7.56
CA GLN A 162 -30.61 29.17 8.56
C GLN A 162 -30.64 27.73 9.06
N SER A 163 -29.87 26.83 8.46
CA SER A 163 -29.84 25.39 8.81
C SER A 163 -28.65 25.00 9.71
N PHE A 164 -27.86 25.96 10.13
CA PHE A 164 -26.80 25.86 11.12
C PHE A 164 -27.11 26.78 12.32
#